data_7adaf7ed9051cb26d1fcc9bccd903187
#
_entry.id   7adaf7ed9051cb26d1fcc9bccd903187
#
_cell.length_a   1.000
_cell.length_b   1.000
_cell.length_c   1.000
_cell.angle_alpha   90.00
_cell.angle_beta   90.00
_cell.angle_gamma   90.00
#
_symmetry.space_group_name_H-M   'P 1'
#
loop_
_entity.id
_entity.type
_entity.pdbx_description
1 polymer ?
#
loop_
_entity_poly.entity_id
_entity_poly.type
_entity_poly.pdbx_seq_one_letter_code
_entity_poly.pdbx_strand_id
1 'polypeptide(L)'
;AEGVLRICKICDVPAVIAVRRDATLAGSLINALIAAGQEDDFIDPKGALPIISQRTLCIVVDTYQLGLVESREILEKCGKVAVIDHHRKGVGFIEKADLVCHEPYASSASELVTEFLQYVGDRDDKPNRIEAEGLLSGIMLDTRDFTLHTGVRTFEAAAALRRYGAETEHVRQLFDVSMVEYTTKARLVSEAQMYRLSLIHI
;
A
#
# COMPACT_ATOMS: atom_id res chain seq x y z
N ALA A 1 2.01 2.90 -1.48
CA ALA A 1 2.02 4.34 -1.86
C ALA A 1 3.25 5.04 -1.28
N GLU A 2 3.52 4.95 0.02
CA GLU A 2 4.59 5.66 0.73
C GLU A 2 5.98 5.46 0.10
N GLY A 3 6.36 4.22 -0.21
CA GLY A 3 7.63 3.96 -0.88
C GLY A 3 7.74 4.57 -2.28
N VAL A 4 6.63 4.66 -3.02
CA VAL A 4 6.59 5.36 -4.32
C VAL A 4 6.77 6.86 -4.12
N LEU A 5 6.16 7.44 -3.09
CA LEU A 5 6.38 8.83 -2.72
C LEU A 5 7.86 9.09 -2.39
N ARG A 6 8.52 8.18 -1.65
CA ARG A 6 9.95 8.27 -1.37
C ARG A 6 10.77 8.24 -2.67
N ILE A 7 10.44 7.39 -3.63
CA ILE A 7 11.08 7.37 -4.95
C ILE A 7 10.93 8.73 -5.64
N CYS A 8 9.73 9.32 -5.62
CA CYS A 8 9.52 10.65 -6.19
C CYS A 8 10.38 11.72 -5.49
N LYS A 9 10.47 11.71 -4.16
CA LYS A 9 11.32 12.62 -3.38
C LYS A 9 12.81 12.47 -3.74
N ILE A 10 13.29 11.22 -3.89
CA ILE A 10 14.68 10.94 -4.31
C ILE A 10 14.95 11.49 -5.72
N CYS A 11 13.97 11.42 -6.60
CA CYS A 11 14.07 11.92 -7.98
C CYS A 11 13.77 13.44 -8.10
N ASP A 12 13.58 14.15 -7.00
CA ASP A 12 13.19 15.58 -6.96
C ASP A 12 11.90 15.86 -7.74
N VAL A 13 10.94 14.93 -7.70
CA VAL A 13 9.63 15.03 -8.36
C VAL A 13 8.56 15.31 -7.31
N PRO A 14 7.85 16.45 -7.39
CA PRO A 14 6.74 16.73 -6.48
C PRO A 14 5.64 15.67 -6.59
N ALA A 15 5.25 15.08 -5.47
CA ALA A 15 4.23 14.06 -5.42
C ALA A 15 3.46 14.09 -4.09
N VAL A 16 2.23 13.60 -4.10
CA VAL A 16 1.37 13.45 -2.93
C VAL A 16 0.59 12.14 -3.01
N ILE A 17 0.19 11.63 -1.86
CA ILE A 17 -0.67 10.45 -1.76
C ILE A 17 -2.12 10.90 -1.61
N ALA A 18 -2.96 10.60 -2.61
CA ALA A 18 -4.40 10.84 -2.53
C ALA A 18 -5.07 9.69 -1.77
N VAL A 19 -5.64 9.99 -0.60
CA VAL A 19 -6.27 8.98 0.26
C VAL A 19 -7.37 9.58 1.14
N ARG A 20 -8.48 8.86 1.32
CA ARG A 20 -9.52 9.19 2.32
C ARG A 20 -9.09 8.64 3.68
N ARG A 21 -8.61 9.52 4.55
CA ARG A 21 -8.03 9.15 5.86
C ARG A 21 -9.02 8.44 6.79
N ASP A 22 -10.29 8.75 6.71
CA ASP A 22 -11.39 8.20 7.50
C ASP A 22 -11.93 6.86 7.01
N ALA A 23 -11.60 6.47 5.78
CA ALA A 23 -12.09 5.26 5.14
C ALA A 23 -11.00 4.19 4.90
N THR A 24 -9.74 4.46 5.27
CA THR A 24 -8.62 3.55 5.04
C THR A 24 -8.30 2.69 6.26
N LEU A 25 -7.91 1.43 6.01
CA LEU A 25 -7.37 0.55 7.04
C LEU A 25 -5.94 0.94 7.47
N ALA A 26 -5.27 1.79 6.71
CA ALA A 26 -3.91 2.28 7.00
C ALA A 26 -3.89 3.49 7.94
N GLY A 27 -5.00 3.79 8.65
CA GLY A 27 -5.12 4.98 9.49
C GLY A 27 -4.01 5.11 10.54
N SER A 28 -3.64 4.02 11.22
CA SER A 28 -2.56 4.02 12.22
C SER A 28 -1.21 4.40 11.60
N LEU A 29 -0.88 3.85 10.42
CA LEU A 29 0.34 4.18 9.68
C LEU A 29 0.34 5.65 9.23
N ILE A 30 -0.77 6.13 8.65
CA ILE A 30 -0.89 7.53 8.22
C ILE A 30 -0.71 8.47 9.42
N ASN A 31 -1.35 8.18 10.55
CA ASN A 31 -1.19 8.98 11.78
C ASN A 31 0.25 8.99 12.28
N ALA A 32 0.95 7.85 12.20
CA ALA A 32 2.36 7.76 12.59
C ALA A 32 3.25 8.60 11.65
N LEU A 33 3.00 8.59 10.34
CA LEU A 33 3.71 9.41 9.35
C LEU A 33 3.44 10.91 9.56
N ILE A 34 2.20 11.29 9.84
CA ILE A 34 1.82 12.67 10.19
C ILE A 34 2.54 13.12 11.46
N ALA A 35 2.55 12.29 12.50
CA ALA A 35 3.27 12.60 13.74
C ALA A 35 4.79 12.74 13.52
N ALA A 36 5.33 12.12 12.49
CA ALA A 36 6.72 12.28 12.04
C ALA A 36 6.95 13.51 11.14
N GLY A 37 5.94 14.36 10.95
CA GLY A 37 6.04 15.61 10.17
C GLY A 37 5.76 15.45 8.68
N GLN A 38 5.13 14.36 8.26
CA GLN A 38 4.82 14.06 6.85
C GLN A 38 3.35 14.35 6.49
N GLU A 39 2.71 15.34 7.12
CA GLU A 39 1.30 15.67 6.89
C GLU A 39 1.05 16.12 5.45
N ASP A 40 1.96 16.91 4.88
CA ASP A 40 1.86 17.47 3.53
C ASP A 40 1.97 16.40 2.42
N ASP A 41 2.38 15.18 2.77
CA ASP A 41 2.47 14.05 1.86
C ASP A 41 1.09 13.49 1.49
N PHE A 42 0.04 13.84 2.26
CA PHE A 42 -1.29 13.28 2.11
C PHE A 42 -2.32 14.34 1.73
N ILE A 43 -3.14 14.03 0.74
CA ILE A 43 -4.23 14.90 0.30
C ILE A 43 -5.54 14.11 0.17
N ASP A 44 -6.68 14.75 0.51
CA ASP A 44 -7.98 14.17 0.18
C ASP A 44 -8.17 14.14 -1.35
N PRO A 45 -8.74 13.09 -1.92
CA PRO A 45 -8.95 12.97 -3.36
C PRO A 45 -9.64 14.18 -4.01
N LYS A 46 -10.62 14.80 -3.33
CA LYS A 46 -11.28 16.02 -3.84
C LYS A 46 -10.34 17.21 -3.85
N GLY A 47 -9.48 17.32 -2.84
CA GLY A 47 -8.45 18.36 -2.75
C GLY A 47 -7.36 18.22 -3.81
N ALA A 48 -7.11 16.99 -4.29
CA ALA A 48 -6.15 16.73 -5.37
C ALA A 48 -6.65 17.21 -6.76
N LEU A 49 -7.94 17.19 -7.01
CA LEU A 49 -8.50 17.49 -8.33
C LEU A 49 -8.08 18.85 -8.92
N PRO A 50 -8.02 19.96 -8.15
CA PRO A 50 -7.59 21.26 -8.69
C PRO A 50 -6.13 21.31 -9.13
N ILE A 51 -5.25 20.52 -8.53
CA ILE A 51 -3.80 20.53 -8.82
C ILE A 51 -3.39 19.54 -9.92
N ILE A 52 -4.30 18.67 -10.36
CA ILE A 52 -4.03 17.67 -11.40
C ILE A 52 -4.19 18.31 -12.79
N SER A 53 -3.27 17.94 -13.68
CA SER A 53 -3.24 18.38 -15.08
C SER A 53 -2.88 17.21 -16.02
N GLN A 54 -2.89 17.47 -17.33
CA GLN A 54 -2.40 16.52 -18.34
C GLN A 54 -0.90 16.19 -18.22
N ARG A 55 -0.16 16.92 -17.39
CA ARG A 55 1.26 16.66 -17.08
C ARG A 55 1.43 15.80 -15.84
N THR A 56 0.35 15.49 -15.14
CA THR A 56 0.36 14.68 -13.92
C THR A 56 0.40 13.18 -14.26
N LEU A 57 1.32 12.45 -13.64
CA LEU A 57 1.35 11.00 -13.63
C LEU A 57 0.56 10.49 -12.41
N CYS A 58 -0.44 9.66 -12.63
CA CYS A 58 -1.11 8.89 -11.58
C CYS A 58 -0.43 7.54 -11.43
N ILE A 59 0.06 7.22 -10.23
CA ILE A 59 0.62 5.90 -9.93
C ILE A 59 -0.36 5.16 -9.02
N VAL A 60 -1.01 4.14 -9.57
CA VAL A 60 -1.90 3.25 -8.82
C VAL A 60 -1.08 2.10 -8.27
N VAL A 61 -1.18 1.86 -6.97
CA VAL A 61 -0.44 0.80 -6.29
C VAL A 61 -1.39 -0.17 -5.61
N ASP A 62 -1.01 -1.45 -5.61
CA ASP A 62 -1.72 -2.53 -4.92
C ASP A 62 -3.13 -2.84 -5.46
N THR A 63 -3.44 -2.34 -6.63
CA THR A 63 -4.61 -2.75 -7.40
C THR A 63 -4.45 -2.39 -8.87
N TYR A 64 -5.00 -3.22 -9.74
CA TYR A 64 -5.19 -2.93 -11.17
C TYR A 64 -6.68 -2.77 -11.52
N GLN A 65 -7.57 -2.98 -10.54
CA GLN A 65 -9.01 -2.95 -10.77
C GLN A 65 -9.56 -1.52 -10.65
N LEU A 66 -10.21 -1.05 -11.71
CA LEU A 66 -10.83 0.28 -11.73
C LEU A 66 -11.86 0.50 -10.60
N GLY A 67 -12.48 -0.57 -10.12
CA GLY A 67 -13.47 -0.52 -9.02
C GLY A 67 -12.86 -0.28 -7.65
N LEU A 68 -11.56 -0.53 -7.49
CA LEU A 68 -10.84 -0.45 -6.21
C LEU A 68 -9.93 0.78 -6.10
N VAL A 69 -9.78 1.58 -7.18
CA VAL A 69 -8.99 2.81 -7.09
C VAL A 69 -9.65 3.82 -6.15
N GLU A 70 -8.84 4.55 -5.42
CA GLU A 70 -9.26 5.54 -4.44
C GLU A 70 -10.15 6.64 -5.05
N SER A 71 -9.83 7.09 -6.27
CA SER A 71 -10.63 8.05 -7.03
C SER A 71 -10.50 7.82 -8.54
N ARG A 72 -11.62 7.50 -9.19
CA ARG A 72 -11.69 7.41 -10.65
C ARG A 72 -11.48 8.76 -11.33
N GLU A 73 -11.98 9.84 -10.71
CA GLU A 73 -11.86 11.19 -11.25
C GLU A 73 -10.39 11.61 -11.36
N ILE A 74 -9.55 11.28 -10.36
CA ILE A 74 -8.10 11.50 -10.42
C ILE A 74 -7.50 10.72 -11.58
N LEU A 75 -7.82 9.43 -11.67
CA LEU A 75 -7.29 8.55 -12.72
C LEU A 75 -7.62 9.06 -14.12
N GLU A 76 -8.87 9.51 -14.34
CA GLU A 76 -9.34 10.00 -15.63
C GLU A 76 -8.75 11.38 -16.00
N LYS A 77 -8.45 12.20 -15.02
CA LYS A 77 -7.94 13.57 -15.21
C LYS A 77 -6.43 13.63 -15.46
N CYS A 78 -5.68 12.65 -14.95
CA CYS A 78 -4.24 12.55 -15.17
C CYS A 78 -3.90 12.25 -16.63
N GLY A 79 -2.80 12.84 -17.12
CA GLY A 79 -2.36 12.64 -18.50
C GLY A 79 -1.66 11.30 -18.73
N LYS A 80 -1.11 10.71 -17.67
CA LYS A 80 -0.45 9.39 -17.70
C LYS A 80 -0.81 8.57 -16.48
N VAL A 81 -0.83 7.25 -16.66
CA VAL A 81 -1.16 6.29 -15.60
C VAL A 81 -0.11 5.18 -15.56
N ALA A 82 0.42 4.92 -14.37
CA ALA A 82 1.22 3.74 -14.09
C ALA A 82 0.53 2.86 -13.05
N VAL A 83 0.67 1.55 -13.18
CA VAL A 83 0.09 0.58 -12.24
C VAL A 83 1.21 -0.32 -11.72
N ILE A 84 1.28 -0.48 -10.39
CA ILE A 84 2.19 -1.41 -9.70
C ILE A 84 1.33 -2.36 -8.88
N ASP A 85 1.26 -3.63 -9.25
CA ASP A 85 0.36 -4.58 -8.60
C ASP A 85 0.89 -6.01 -8.66
N HIS A 86 0.51 -6.82 -7.67
CA HIS A 86 0.87 -8.23 -7.56
C HIS A 86 -0.34 -9.18 -7.62
N HIS A 87 -1.56 -8.66 -7.63
CA HIS A 87 -2.77 -9.49 -7.64
C HIS A 87 -2.93 -10.23 -8.98
N ARG A 88 -3.53 -11.43 -8.94
CA ARG A 88 -3.86 -12.17 -10.18
C ARG A 88 -4.86 -11.39 -11.02
N LYS A 89 -4.59 -11.27 -12.31
CA LYS A 89 -5.47 -10.56 -13.25
C LYS A 89 -6.87 -11.16 -13.27
N GLY A 90 -7.86 -10.29 -13.09
CA GLY A 90 -9.28 -10.54 -13.23
C GLY A 90 -9.92 -9.56 -14.22
N VAL A 91 -11.24 -9.47 -14.21
CA VAL A 91 -12.01 -8.54 -15.05
C VAL A 91 -12.00 -7.12 -14.44
N GLY A 92 -12.23 -6.10 -15.28
CA GLY A 92 -12.39 -4.71 -14.83
C GLY A 92 -11.07 -4.00 -14.51
N PHE A 93 -10.01 -4.33 -15.24
CA PHE A 93 -8.69 -3.71 -15.09
C PHE A 93 -8.62 -2.30 -15.71
N ILE A 94 -7.60 -1.55 -15.33
CA ILE A 94 -7.30 -0.23 -15.87
C ILE A 94 -6.71 -0.40 -17.27
N GLU A 95 -7.52 -0.18 -18.32
CA GLU A 95 -7.15 -0.41 -19.70
C GLU A 95 -6.16 0.62 -20.25
N LYS A 96 -6.22 1.86 -19.75
CA LYS A 96 -5.43 3.01 -20.23
C LYS A 96 -4.17 3.26 -19.40
N ALA A 97 -3.51 2.22 -18.91
CA ALA A 97 -2.23 2.39 -18.22
C ALA A 97 -1.09 2.50 -19.23
N ASP A 98 -0.28 3.56 -19.13
CA ASP A 98 0.92 3.78 -19.94
C ASP A 98 2.05 2.84 -19.51
N LEU A 99 2.10 2.50 -18.23
CA LEU A 99 3.06 1.55 -17.65
C LEU A 99 2.33 0.60 -16.70
N VAL A 100 2.62 -0.69 -16.84
CA VAL A 100 2.10 -1.72 -15.93
C VAL A 100 3.25 -2.58 -15.43
N CYS A 101 3.56 -2.49 -14.15
CA CYS A 101 4.40 -3.44 -13.44
C CYS A 101 3.48 -4.40 -12.69
N HIS A 102 3.27 -5.58 -13.24
CA HIS A 102 2.36 -6.58 -12.69
C HIS A 102 3.11 -7.89 -12.45
N GLU A 103 3.35 -8.21 -11.18
CA GLU A 103 4.16 -9.33 -10.74
C GLU A 103 3.39 -10.27 -9.79
N PRO A 104 2.60 -11.23 -10.30
CA PRO A 104 1.77 -12.10 -9.46
C PRO A 104 2.54 -13.06 -8.55
N TYR A 105 3.85 -13.14 -8.71
CA TYR A 105 4.73 -13.94 -7.86
C TYR A 105 5.38 -13.14 -6.72
N ALA A 106 5.24 -11.83 -6.73
CA ALA A 106 5.62 -10.99 -5.60
C ALA A 106 4.63 -11.19 -4.45
N SER A 107 5.11 -11.13 -3.22
CA SER A 107 4.27 -11.29 -2.04
C SER A 107 3.33 -10.10 -1.81
N SER A 108 3.74 -8.92 -2.26
CA SER A 108 3.03 -7.67 -2.05
C SER A 108 3.51 -6.58 -3.00
N ALA A 109 2.70 -5.54 -3.21
CA ALA A 109 3.15 -4.32 -3.88
C ALA A 109 4.28 -3.62 -3.10
N SER A 110 4.32 -3.78 -1.77
CA SER A 110 5.40 -3.25 -0.92
C SER A 110 6.74 -3.95 -1.17
N GLU A 111 6.76 -5.25 -1.47
CA GLU A 111 7.96 -5.96 -1.93
C GLU A 111 8.50 -5.32 -3.21
N LEU A 112 7.64 -5.16 -4.23
CA LEU A 112 8.04 -4.58 -5.52
C LEU A 112 8.60 -3.16 -5.37
N VAL A 113 7.94 -2.31 -4.59
CA VAL A 113 8.40 -0.94 -4.35
C VAL A 113 9.71 -0.92 -3.57
N THR A 114 9.90 -1.85 -2.63
CA THR A 114 11.17 -1.98 -1.90
C THR A 114 12.31 -2.38 -2.83
N GLU A 115 12.05 -3.24 -3.81
CA GLU A 115 13.04 -3.57 -4.85
C GLU A 115 13.39 -2.34 -5.69
N PHE A 116 12.40 -1.55 -6.15
CA PHE A 116 12.67 -0.33 -6.92
C PHE A 116 13.54 0.67 -6.15
N LEU A 117 13.30 0.83 -4.85
CA LEU A 117 14.09 1.71 -4.00
C LEU A 117 15.59 1.35 -3.95
N GLN A 118 15.96 0.11 -4.28
CA GLN A 118 17.37 -0.30 -4.31
C GLN A 118 18.10 0.22 -5.56
N TYR A 119 17.35 0.61 -6.61
CA TYR A 119 17.90 1.09 -7.88
C TYR A 119 17.82 2.61 -8.04
N VAL A 120 17.24 3.33 -7.07
CA VAL A 120 17.01 4.77 -7.15
C VAL A 120 17.85 5.49 -6.10
N GLY A 121 18.49 6.60 -6.50
CA GLY A 121 19.26 7.47 -5.63
C GLY A 121 20.58 6.88 -5.12
N ASP A 122 21.29 7.67 -4.36
CA ASP A 122 22.52 7.29 -3.69
C ASP A 122 22.26 6.57 -2.35
N ARG A 123 23.34 6.16 -1.66
CA ARG A 123 23.23 5.43 -0.39
C ARG A 123 22.50 6.21 0.70
N ASP A 124 22.56 7.54 0.65
CA ASP A 124 21.99 8.44 1.67
C ASP A 124 20.52 8.80 1.37
N ASP A 125 20.01 8.50 0.16
CA ASP A 125 18.66 8.79 -0.28
C ASP A 125 17.69 7.64 -0.01
N LYS A 126 17.79 6.98 1.12
CA LYS A 126 16.97 5.81 1.47
C LYS A 126 15.73 6.20 2.28
N PRO A 127 14.74 5.31 2.37
CA PRO A 127 13.61 5.50 3.26
C PRO A 127 14.07 5.76 4.70
N ASN A 128 13.42 6.68 5.38
CA ASN A 128 13.60 6.80 6.82
C ASN A 128 12.92 5.60 7.53
N ARG A 129 13.13 5.48 8.84
CA ARG A 129 12.65 4.36 9.61
C ARG A 129 11.14 4.14 9.48
N ILE A 130 10.32 5.20 9.60
CA ILE A 130 8.86 5.07 9.61
C ILE A 130 8.32 4.71 8.22
N GLU A 131 8.94 5.20 7.15
CA GLU A 131 8.62 4.80 5.78
C GLU A 131 9.00 3.33 5.52
N ALA A 132 10.14 2.90 6.04
CA ALA A 132 10.56 1.51 5.97
C ALA A 132 9.64 0.59 6.80
N GLU A 133 9.16 1.03 7.96
CA GLU A 133 8.14 0.34 8.76
C GLU A 133 6.81 0.26 8.00
N GLY A 134 6.41 1.32 7.28
CA GLY A 134 5.23 1.32 6.43
C GLY A 134 5.30 0.31 5.29
N LEU A 135 6.45 0.21 4.60
CA LEU A 135 6.67 -0.81 3.57
C LEU A 135 6.69 -2.23 4.16
N LEU A 136 7.36 -2.42 5.29
CA LEU A 136 7.40 -3.70 5.98
C LEU A 136 6.01 -4.12 6.45
N SER A 137 5.17 -3.17 6.88
CA SER A 137 3.79 -3.45 7.27
C SER A 137 2.96 -4.02 6.11
N GLY A 138 3.13 -3.50 4.89
CA GLY A 138 2.47 -4.04 3.70
C GLY A 138 2.92 -5.48 3.41
N ILE A 139 4.22 -5.78 3.48
CA ILE A 139 4.73 -7.15 3.32
C ILE A 139 4.14 -8.07 4.40
N MET A 140 4.18 -7.67 5.67
CA MET A 140 3.67 -8.49 6.79
C MET A 140 2.16 -8.73 6.68
N LEU A 141 1.38 -7.75 6.23
CA LEU A 141 -0.06 -7.88 6.04
C LEU A 141 -0.39 -8.93 4.96
N ASP A 142 0.18 -8.80 3.78
CA ASP A 142 -0.12 -9.67 2.63
C ASP A 142 0.40 -11.09 2.82
N THR A 143 1.50 -11.24 3.54
CA THR A 143 2.10 -12.55 3.83
C THR A 143 1.60 -13.19 5.13
N ARG A 144 0.73 -12.52 5.88
CA ARG A 144 0.31 -12.93 7.23
C ARG A 144 1.54 -13.26 8.10
N ASP A 145 2.34 -12.25 8.38
CA ASP A 145 3.60 -12.39 9.13
C ASP A 145 4.56 -13.43 8.51
N PHE A 146 4.79 -13.34 7.19
CA PHE A 146 5.66 -14.25 6.44
C PHE A 146 5.22 -15.71 6.43
N THR A 147 3.93 -15.97 6.65
CA THR A 147 3.37 -17.34 6.65
C THR A 147 2.90 -17.79 5.27
N LEU A 148 2.40 -16.87 4.43
CA LEU A 148 1.83 -17.16 3.12
C LEU A 148 2.55 -16.40 2.01
N HIS A 149 2.59 -16.98 0.81
CA HIS A 149 3.10 -16.35 -0.42
C HIS A 149 4.50 -15.74 -0.29
N THR A 150 5.35 -16.31 0.54
CA THR A 150 6.68 -15.80 0.89
C THR A 150 7.74 -16.49 0.04
N GLY A 151 8.54 -15.72 -0.66
CA GLY A 151 9.68 -16.18 -1.45
C GLY A 151 11.00 -15.58 -0.95
N VAL A 152 12.10 -15.93 -1.62
CA VAL A 152 13.43 -15.36 -1.32
C VAL A 152 13.40 -13.84 -1.47
N ARG A 153 12.78 -13.31 -2.53
CA ARG A 153 12.62 -11.86 -2.78
C ARG A 153 11.94 -11.15 -1.61
N THR A 154 10.92 -11.77 -1.00
CA THR A 154 10.21 -11.22 0.15
C THR A 154 11.14 -11.02 1.35
N PHE A 155 11.98 -12.02 1.65
CA PHE A 155 12.96 -11.91 2.73
C PHE A 155 14.08 -10.92 2.41
N GLU A 156 14.51 -10.83 1.16
CA GLU A 156 15.49 -9.83 0.72
C GLU A 156 14.95 -8.41 0.86
N ALA A 157 13.70 -8.17 0.45
CA ALA A 157 13.01 -6.90 0.65
C ALA A 157 12.87 -6.57 2.14
N ALA A 158 12.42 -7.52 2.97
CA ALA A 158 12.32 -7.34 4.41
C ALA A 158 13.70 -7.05 5.04
N ALA A 159 14.76 -7.74 4.61
CA ALA A 159 16.12 -7.47 5.08
C ALA A 159 16.62 -6.08 4.67
N ALA A 160 16.25 -5.59 3.47
CA ALA A 160 16.55 -4.23 3.05
C ALA A 160 15.85 -3.21 3.96
N LEU A 161 14.56 -3.39 4.24
CA LEU A 161 13.80 -2.52 5.14
C LEU A 161 14.34 -2.53 6.58
N ARG A 162 14.79 -3.69 7.05
CA ARG A 162 15.50 -3.79 8.35
C ARG A 162 16.78 -2.98 8.36
N ARG A 163 17.56 -2.96 7.28
CA ARG A 163 18.76 -2.10 7.15
C ARG A 163 18.41 -0.61 7.17
N TYR A 164 17.21 -0.22 6.71
CA TYR A 164 16.71 1.15 6.81
C TYR A 164 16.10 1.48 8.19
N GLY A 165 16.19 0.54 9.14
CA GLY A 165 15.79 0.76 10.54
C GLY A 165 14.38 0.32 10.88
N ALA A 166 13.66 -0.35 9.98
CA ALA A 166 12.33 -0.88 10.30
C ALA A 166 12.40 -1.92 11.43
N GLU A 167 11.51 -1.81 12.42
CA GLU A 167 11.39 -2.72 13.55
C GLU A 167 10.06 -3.49 13.47
N THR A 168 10.12 -4.83 13.45
CA THR A 168 8.91 -5.67 13.36
C THR A 168 7.96 -5.51 14.54
N GLU A 169 8.49 -5.17 15.72
CA GLU A 169 7.69 -4.88 16.90
C GLU A 169 6.84 -3.62 16.70
N HIS A 170 7.44 -2.53 16.20
CA HIS A 170 6.71 -1.31 15.90
C HIS A 170 5.69 -1.52 14.77
N VAL A 171 6.05 -2.29 13.75
CA VAL A 171 5.12 -2.64 12.68
C VAL A 171 3.89 -3.35 13.23
N ARG A 172 4.05 -4.30 14.16
CA ARG A 172 2.91 -4.97 14.79
C ARG A 172 2.02 -4.01 15.58
N GLN A 173 2.60 -3.02 16.26
CA GLN A 173 1.83 -1.98 16.96
C GLN A 173 0.95 -1.15 16.02
N LEU A 174 1.33 -0.99 14.73
CA LEU A 174 0.48 -0.35 13.72
C LEU A 174 -0.82 -1.12 13.44
N PHE A 175 -0.84 -2.42 13.73
CA PHE A 175 -2.00 -3.29 13.58
C PHE A 175 -2.74 -3.58 14.88
N ASP A 176 -2.30 -3.00 15.99
CA ASP A 176 -2.94 -3.20 17.29
C ASP A 176 -4.39 -2.69 17.24
N VAL A 177 -5.29 -3.60 17.55
CA VAL A 177 -6.72 -3.33 17.59
C VAL A 177 -7.06 -2.73 18.96
N SER A 178 -7.82 -1.65 18.97
CA SER A 178 -8.27 -1.07 20.23
C SER A 178 -9.08 -2.10 21.04
N MET A 179 -9.04 -2.00 22.38
CA MET A 179 -9.81 -2.90 23.26
C MET A 179 -11.31 -2.87 22.92
N VAL A 180 -11.83 -1.73 22.48
CA VAL A 180 -13.24 -1.56 22.06
C VAL A 180 -13.53 -2.36 20.78
N GLU A 181 -12.66 -2.28 19.78
CA GLU A 181 -12.80 -3.06 18.55
C GLU A 181 -12.65 -4.56 18.82
N TYR A 182 -11.67 -4.94 19.66
CA TYR A 182 -11.46 -6.33 20.05
C TYR A 182 -12.71 -6.91 20.74
N THR A 183 -13.27 -6.22 21.73
CA THR A 183 -14.46 -6.67 22.44
C THR A 183 -15.70 -6.69 21.54
N THR A 184 -15.83 -5.73 20.62
CA THR A 184 -16.92 -5.70 19.64
C THR A 184 -16.84 -6.89 18.70
N LYS A 185 -15.65 -7.17 18.16
CA LYS A 185 -15.39 -8.32 17.30
C LYS A 185 -15.63 -9.64 18.04
N ALA A 186 -15.16 -9.77 19.27
CA ALA A 186 -15.37 -10.95 20.10
C ALA A 186 -16.87 -11.21 20.33
N ARG A 187 -17.66 -10.17 20.61
CA ARG A 187 -19.11 -10.27 20.75
C ARG A 187 -19.78 -10.73 19.46
N LEU A 188 -19.45 -10.13 18.33
CA LEU A 188 -19.99 -10.54 17.02
C LEU A 188 -19.67 -12.00 16.71
N VAL A 189 -18.46 -12.46 17.02
CA VAL A 189 -18.06 -13.88 16.82
C VAL A 189 -18.85 -14.79 17.76
N SER A 190 -19.06 -14.39 19.03
CA SER A 190 -19.81 -15.21 20.01
C SER A 190 -21.31 -15.32 19.66
N GLU A 191 -21.88 -14.32 19.01
CA GLU A 191 -23.28 -14.28 18.57
C GLU A 191 -23.48 -14.90 17.17
N ALA A 192 -22.39 -15.20 16.43
CA ALA A 192 -22.46 -15.75 15.09
C ALA A 192 -22.98 -17.18 15.07
N GLN A 193 -23.99 -17.46 14.23
CA GLN A 193 -24.49 -18.80 13.97
C GLN A 193 -23.81 -19.38 12.71
N MET A 194 -23.24 -20.56 12.85
CA MET A 194 -22.54 -21.21 11.75
C MET A 194 -23.46 -22.20 11.04
N TYR A 195 -23.80 -21.87 9.78
CA TYR A 195 -24.59 -22.78 8.91
C TYR A 195 -23.64 -23.45 7.92
N ARG A 196 -23.59 -24.80 7.97
CA ARG A 196 -22.83 -25.57 6.99
C ARG A 196 -23.76 -25.91 5.81
N LEU A 197 -23.62 -25.17 4.70
CA LEU A 197 -24.31 -25.49 3.45
C LEU A 197 -23.47 -26.50 2.67
N SER A 198 -24.04 -27.71 2.45
CA SER A 198 -23.46 -28.71 1.56
C SER A 198 -23.86 -28.39 0.13
N LEU A 199 -22.90 -28.05 -0.74
CA LEU A 199 -23.12 -27.98 -2.18
C LEU A 199 -22.94 -29.40 -2.74
N ILE A 200 -24.07 -30.01 -3.16
CA ILE A 200 -24.04 -31.24 -3.96
C ILE A 200 -23.90 -30.77 -5.42
N HIS A 201 -22.76 -31.03 -6.02
CA HIS A 201 -22.62 -30.98 -7.47
C HIS A 201 -23.31 -32.23 -8.05
N ILE A 202 -24.39 -32.01 -8.80
CA ILE A 202 -25.00 -33.02 -9.68
C ILE A 202 -24.32 -32.87 -11.06
#